data_2c273de5ca149a5c2a985f9b3ae4fac9
#
_entry.id   2c273de5ca149a5c2a985f9b3ae4fac9
#
_cell.length_a   1.000
_cell.length_b   1.000
_cell.length_c   1.000
_cell.angle_alpha   90.00
_cell.angle_beta   90.00
_cell.angle_gamma   90.00
#
_symmetry.space_group_name_H-M   'P 1'
#
loop_
_entity.id
_entity.type
_entity.pdbx_description
1 polymer ?
#
loop_
_entity_poly.entity_id
_entity_poly.type
_entity_poly.pdbx_seq_one_letter_code
_entity_poly.pdbx_strand_id
1 'polypeptide(L)'
;MREAIAEFNRGHYKMLYVTGGPLERGALLSEYHTTAELGGASLLRMGMPKDLVQVVFTPPVPRDRTYASAIALKRWLDAHHMVLSNLTVVAPGPHARRTRLLFQKAFGEATEIGVLAAKELDYDPQEWWMSSNGFRMEIDEAIAYVYARLWFDPAAELK
;
A
#
# COMPACT_ATOMS: atom_id res chain seq x y z
N MET A 1 0.52 10.62 -1.61
CA MET A 1 1.40 11.20 -0.57
C MET A 1 0.75 12.33 0.21
N ARG A 2 0.32 13.43 -0.43
CA ARG A 2 -0.33 14.56 0.28
C ARG A 2 -1.52 14.14 1.15
N GLU A 3 -2.35 13.26 0.66
CA GLU A 3 -3.50 12.74 1.41
C GLU A 3 -3.10 11.86 2.60
N ALA A 4 -2.02 11.09 2.46
CA ALA A 4 -1.48 10.33 3.58
C ALA A 4 -1.00 11.25 4.71
N ILE A 5 -0.32 12.36 4.36
CA ILE A 5 0.11 13.38 5.34
C ILE A 5 -1.11 14.08 5.95
N ALA A 6 -2.10 14.46 5.14
CA ALA A 6 -3.30 15.10 5.63
C ALA A 6 -4.09 14.20 6.59
N GLU A 7 -4.20 12.91 6.26
CA GLU A 7 -4.83 11.91 7.13
C GLU A 7 -4.03 11.71 8.42
N PHE A 8 -2.70 11.59 8.31
CA PHE A 8 -1.83 11.45 9.46
C PHE A 8 -2.00 12.62 10.45
N ASN A 9 -2.02 13.84 9.94
CA ASN A 9 -2.17 15.05 10.74
C ASN A 9 -3.59 15.22 11.34
N ARG A 10 -4.61 14.67 10.68
CA ARG A 10 -6.00 14.73 11.15
C ARG A 10 -6.29 13.65 12.20
N GLY A 11 -5.68 12.49 12.05
CA GLY A 11 -5.88 11.35 12.92
C GLY A 11 -4.87 11.32 14.08
N HIS A 12 -5.05 10.37 15.00
CA HIS A 12 -4.15 10.12 16.12
C HIS A 12 -3.16 8.98 15.81
N TYR A 13 -2.55 9.03 14.62
CA TYR A 13 -1.59 8.01 14.19
C TYR A 13 -0.24 8.21 14.88
N LYS A 14 0.39 7.10 15.26
CA LYS A 14 1.70 7.10 15.94
C LYS A 14 2.86 7.02 14.97
N MET A 15 2.66 6.37 13.82
CA MET A 15 3.70 6.08 12.85
C MET A 15 3.10 5.98 11.44
N LEU A 16 3.85 6.40 10.44
CA LEU A 16 3.54 6.20 9.03
C LEU A 16 4.53 5.19 8.44
N TYR A 17 4.01 4.04 8.05
CA TYR A 17 4.81 2.99 7.42
C TYR A 17 4.75 3.13 5.89
N VAL A 18 5.90 3.07 5.24
CA VAL A 18 6.01 3.09 3.79
C VAL A 18 6.52 1.74 3.33
N THR A 19 5.67 0.95 2.69
CA THR A 19 6.03 -0.37 2.16
C THR A 19 6.27 -0.30 0.66
N GLY A 20 7.18 -1.12 0.16
CA GLY A 20 7.41 -1.22 -1.27
C GLY A 20 8.62 -2.08 -1.61
N GLY A 21 8.58 -2.66 -2.81
CA GLY A 21 9.62 -3.53 -3.35
C GLY A 21 10.63 -2.79 -4.23
N PRO A 22 11.49 -3.54 -4.93
CA PRO A 22 12.48 -2.98 -5.84
C PRO A 22 11.84 -2.11 -6.93
N LEU A 23 12.58 -1.08 -7.34
CA LEU A 23 12.26 -0.30 -8.53
C LEU A 23 12.61 -1.12 -9.78
N GLU A 24 11.62 -1.44 -10.59
CA GLU A 24 11.80 -2.27 -11.80
C GLU A 24 12.44 -1.49 -12.96
N ARG A 25 12.25 -0.16 -12.99
CA ARG A 25 12.74 0.71 -14.06
C ARG A 25 13.38 1.97 -13.47
N GLY A 26 14.47 2.42 -14.11
CA GLY A 26 15.15 3.65 -13.72
C GLY A 26 16.02 3.57 -12.45
N ALA A 27 16.12 2.40 -11.81
CA ALA A 27 16.89 2.22 -10.59
C ALA A 27 18.39 2.53 -10.77
N LEU A 28 18.94 2.35 -11.95
CA LEU A 28 20.34 2.67 -12.26
C LEU A 28 20.66 4.17 -12.20
N LEU A 29 19.65 5.01 -12.39
CA LEU A 29 19.79 6.48 -12.36
C LEU A 29 19.22 7.10 -11.07
N SER A 30 18.75 6.27 -10.14
CA SER A 30 18.15 6.70 -8.89
C SER A 30 19.09 6.35 -7.73
N GLU A 31 19.20 7.25 -6.77
CA GLU A 31 19.79 6.95 -5.45
C GLU A 31 18.93 6.01 -4.60
N TYR A 32 17.66 5.83 -4.99
CA TYR A 32 16.72 4.92 -4.32
C TYR A 32 16.60 3.62 -5.11
N HIS A 33 16.61 2.50 -4.39
CA HIS A 33 16.52 1.17 -4.99
C HIS A 33 15.14 0.53 -4.82
N THR A 34 14.31 1.10 -3.95
CA THR A 34 12.96 0.61 -3.69
C THR A 34 11.91 1.71 -3.74
N THR A 35 10.68 1.33 -4.05
CA THR A 35 9.53 2.25 -3.98
C THR A 35 9.26 2.69 -2.55
N ALA A 36 9.60 1.88 -1.54
CA ALA A 36 9.51 2.24 -0.14
C ALA A 36 10.48 3.36 0.24
N GLU A 37 11.77 3.26 -0.18
CA GLU A 37 12.77 4.30 0.05
C GLU A 37 12.38 5.61 -0.63
N LEU A 38 11.98 5.53 -1.90
CA LEU A 38 11.53 6.70 -2.66
C LEU A 38 10.31 7.36 -1.99
N GLY A 39 9.36 6.54 -1.52
CA GLY A 39 8.18 7.02 -0.81
C GLY A 39 8.54 7.68 0.53
N GLY A 40 9.40 7.04 1.32
CA GLY A 40 9.89 7.59 2.58
C GLY A 40 10.62 8.92 2.39
N ALA A 41 11.56 8.99 1.45
CA ALA A 41 12.27 10.23 1.12
C ALA A 41 11.33 11.35 0.66
N SER A 42 10.30 10.98 -0.14
CA SER A 42 9.28 11.94 -0.57
C SER A 42 8.49 12.52 0.61
N LEU A 43 8.09 11.68 1.57
CA LEU A 43 7.38 12.13 2.78
C LEU A 43 8.25 13.09 3.62
N LEU A 44 9.53 12.76 3.81
CA LEU A 44 10.47 13.63 4.54
C LEU A 44 10.64 14.97 3.84
N ARG A 45 10.77 14.99 2.50
CA ARG A 45 10.83 16.24 1.71
C ARG A 45 9.53 17.06 1.78
N MET A 46 8.42 16.41 2.03
CA MET A 46 7.12 17.05 2.22
C MET A 46 6.88 17.52 3.67
N GLY A 47 7.89 17.40 4.54
CA GLY A 47 7.86 17.94 5.90
C GLY A 47 7.44 16.95 6.98
N MET A 48 7.30 15.65 6.66
CA MET A 48 7.08 14.63 7.71
C MET A 48 8.33 14.49 8.58
N PRO A 49 8.18 14.48 9.92
CA PRO A 49 9.29 14.20 10.83
C PRO A 49 9.86 12.79 10.60
N LYS A 50 11.19 12.68 10.62
CA LYS A 50 11.89 11.41 10.35
C LYS A 50 11.53 10.30 11.33
N ASP A 51 11.32 10.65 12.58
CA ASP A 51 10.94 9.74 13.67
C ASP A 51 9.50 9.20 13.56
N LEU A 52 8.68 9.80 12.72
CA LEU A 52 7.30 9.37 12.44
C LEU A 52 7.17 8.59 11.12
N VAL A 53 8.25 8.40 10.37
CA VAL A 53 8.22 7.68 9.09
C VAL A 53 9.12 6.45 9.16
N GLN A 54 8.54 5.27 8.98
CA GLN A 54 9.24 4.00 8.92
C GLN A 54 9.15 3.40 7.53
N VAL A 55 10.31 3.19 6.91
CA VAL A 55 10.42 2.48 5.62
C VAL A 55 10.52 0.99 5.88
N VAL A 56 9.68 0.21 5.21
CA VAL A 56 9.65 -1.25 5.31
C VAL A 56 9.83 -1.85 3.92
N PHE A 57 10.96 -2.49 3.71
CA PHE A 57 11.27 -3.15 2.44
C PHE A 57 10.38 -4.38 2.22
N THR A 58 9.81 -4.48 1.02
CA THR A 58 9.12 -5.67 0.54
C THR A 58 10.06 -6.46 -0.37
N PRO A 59 10.39 -7.71 -0.05
CA PRO A 59 11.18 -8.55 -0.94
C PRO A 59 10.57 -8.67 -2.33
N PRO A 60 11.38 -8.86 -3.39
CA PRO A 60 10.87 -9.05 -4.73
C PRO A 60 10.02 -10.32 -4.79
N VAL A 61 8.83 -10.20 -5.36
CA VAL A 61 7.92 -11.31 -5.59
C VAL A 61 7.39 -11.27 -7.03
N PRO A 62 7.17 -12.40 -7.69
CA PRO A 62 6.70 -12.44 -9.07
C PRO A 62 5.24 -11.98 -9.21
N ARG A 63 4.44 -12.11 -8.14
CA ARG A 63 3.01 -11.79 -8.12
C ARG A 63 2.57 -11.33 -6.74
N ASP A 64 1.34 -10.86 -6.62
CA ASP A 64 0.67 -10.51 -5.34
C ASP A 64 1.46 -9.52 -4.46
N ARG A 65 2.11 -8.54 -5.10
CA ARG A 65 2.98 -7.53 -4.47
C ARG A 65 2.31 -6.79 -3.31
N THR A 66 1.02 -6.52 -3.41
CA THR A 66 0.27 -5.84 -2.35
C THR A 66 0.18 -6.72 -1.09
N TYR A 67 -0.08 -8.02 -1.26
CA TYR A 67 -0.08 -8.97 -0.15
C TYR A 67 1.32 -9.14 0.45
N ALA A 68 2.34 -9.25 -0.40
CA ALA A 68 3.74 -9.30 0.04
C ALA A 68 4.14 -8.06 0.87
N SER A 69 3.67 -6.87 0.49
CA SER A 69 3.88 -5.65 1.28
C SER A 69 3.20 -5.70 2.65
N ALA A 70 1.99 -6.24 2.72
CA ALA A 70 1.29 -6.43 3.99
C ALA A 70 2.02 -7.43 4.90
N ILE A 71 2.51 -8.54 4.35
CA ILE A 71 3.31 -9.53 5.09
C ILE A 71 4.66 -8.95 5.53
N ALA A 72 5.33 -8.16 4.69
CA ALA A 72 6.57 -7.50 5.05
C ALA A 72 6.37 -6.56 6.24
N LEU A 73 5.31 -5.75 6.23
CA LEU A 73 4.95 -4.89 7.35
C LEU A 73 4.65 -5.70 8.62
N LYS A 74 3.83 -6.74 8.52
CA LYS A 74 3.51 -7.60 9.66
C LYS A 74 4.77 -8.20 10.29
N ARG A 75 5.66 -8.79 9.47
CA ARG A 75 6.94 -9.35 9.95
C ARG A 75 7.83 -8.29 10.60
N TRP A 76 7.85 -7.09 10.04
CA TRP A 76 8.60 -5.99 10.63
C TRP A 76 8.05 -5.61 12.01
N LEU A 77 6.72 -5.51 12.16
CA LEU A 77 6.07 -5.24 13.44
C LEU A 77 6.34 -6.34 14.46
N ASP A 78 6.20 -7.60 14.06
CA ASP A 78 6.48 -8.77 14.93
C ASP A 78 7.93 -8.76 15.42
N ALA A 79 8.89 -8.48 14.53
CA ALA A 79 10.31 -8.38 14.87
C ALA A 79 10.63 -7.24 15.85
N HIS A 80 9.81 -6.19 15.88
CA HIS A 80 9.93 -5.06 16.81
C HIS A 80 8.99 -5.16 18.02
N HIS A 81 8.34 -6.31 18.22
CA HIS A 81 7.36 -6.56 19.29
C HIS A 81 6.22 -5.54 19.35
N MET A 82 5.80 -5.06 18.18
CA MET A 82 4.72 -4.08 18.05
C MET A 82 3.40 -4.78 17.69
N VAL A 83 2.38 -4.54 18.49
CA VAL A 83 1.02 -5.03 18.23
C VAL A 83 0.15 -3.85 17.82
N LEU A 84 -0.52 -3.96 16.68
CA LEU A 84 -1.47 -2.96 16.19
C LEU A 84 -2.90 -3.45 16.39
N SER A 85 -3.73 -2.63 17.03
CA SER A 85 -5.18 -2.83 17.07
C SER A 85 -5.87 -2.33 15.79
N ASN A 86 -5.31 -1.30 15.16
CA ASN A 86 -5.83 -0.73 13.93
C ASN A 86 -4.69 -0.27 13.01
N LEU A 87 -4.97 -0.31 11.71
CA LEU A 87 -4.06 0.13 10.66
C LEU A 87 -4.87 0.76 9.52
N THR A 88 -4.63 2.01 9.20
CA THR A 88 -5.22 2.66 8.01
C THR A 88 -4.25 2.59 6.84
N VAL A 89 -4.68 1.96 5.75
CA VAL A 89 -3.90 1.85 4.51
C VAL A 89 -4.30 2.96 3.55
N VAL A 90 -3.33 3.66 3.00
CA VAL A 90 -3.55 4.66 1.94
C VAL A 90 -3.16 4.06 0.60
N ALA A 91 -4.10 4.01 -0.33
CA ALA A 91 -3.90 3.45 -1.66
C ALA A 91 -4.62 4.29 -2.73
N PRO A 92 -4.19 4.24 -4.01
CA PRO A 92 -4.93 4.87 -5.11
C PRO A 92 -6.40 4.41 -5.16
N GLY A 93 -7.30 5.30 -5.58
CA GLY A 93 -8.75 5.10 -5.51
C GLY A 93 -9.25 3.71 -5.95
N PRO A 94 -9.04 3.29 -7.21
CA PRO A 94 -9.50 1.98 -7.69
C PRO A 94 -8.88 0.80 -6.93
N HIS A 95 -7.59 0.96 -6.56
CA HIS A 95 -6.80 -0.07 -5.86
C HIS A 95 -7.16 -0.22 -4.37
N ALA A 96 -7.81 0.75 -3.76
CA ALA A 96 -8.01 0.84 -2.31
C ALA A 96 -8.78 -0.36 -1.73
N ARG A 97 -9.85 -0.78 -2.41
CA ARG A 97 -10.70 -1.90 -1.95
C ARG A 97 -9.93 -3.21 -1.91
N ARG A 98 -9.15 -3.52 -2.95
CA ARG A 98 -8.31 -4.73 -3.01
C ARG A 98 -7.17 -4.67 -2.01
N THR A 99 -6.54 -3.52 -1.84
CA THR A 99 -5.49 -3.32 -0.83
C THR A 99 -6.01 -3.61 0.57
N ARG A 100 -7.16 -3.04 0.96
CA ARG A 100 -7.77 -3.32 2.26
C ARG A 100 -8.00 -4.82 2.47
N LEU A 101 -8.57 -5.51 1.48
CA LEU A 101 -8.85 -6.95 1.55
C LEU A 101 -7.56 -7.75 1.77
N LEU A 102 -6.50 -7.47 1.03
CA LEU A 102 -5.24 -8.19 1.12
C LEU A 102 -4.51 -7.92 2.44
N PHE A 103 -4.56 -6.69 2.94
CA PHE A 103 -4.06 -6.35 4.28
C PHE A 103 -4.87 -7.07 5.37
N GLN A 104 -6.19 -7.12 5.26
CA GLN A 104 -7.03 -7.86 6.21
C GLN A 104 -6.68 -9.36 6.22
N LYS A 105 -6.46 -9.96 5.02
CA LYS A 105 -6.01 -11.35 4.91
C LYS A 105 -4.63 -11.60 5.54
N ALA A 106 -3.72 -10.61 5.47
CA ALA A 106 -2.37 -10.72 6.04
C ALA A 106 -2.36 -10.57 7.56
N PHE A 107 -3.11 -9.60 8.09
CA PHE A 107 -3.13 -9.27 9.52
C PHE A 107 -4.11 -10.12 10.34
N GLY A 108 -5.11 -10.70 9.69
CA GLY A 108 -6.18 -11.47 10.36
C GLY A 108 -7.20 -10.55 11.05
N GLU A 109 -8.04 -11.12 11.89
CA GLU A 109 -9.17 -10.40 12.52
C GLU A 109 -8.77 -9.56 13.74
N ALA A 110 -7.57 -9.80 14.30
CA ALA A 110 -7.10 -9.09 15.49
C ALA A 110 -6.73 -7.63 15.22
N THR A 111 -6.50 -7.26 13.96
CA THR A 111 -6.16 -5.89 13.54
C THR A 111 -7.27 -5.35 12.65
N GLU A 112 -7.87 -4.25 13.03
CA GLU A 112 -8.85 -3.56 12.19
C GLU A 112 -8.14 -2.82 11.05
N ILE A 113 -8.49 -3.16 9.79
CA ILE A 113 -7.90 -2.52 8.60
C ILE A 113 -8.86 -1.49 8.03
N GLY A 114 -8.53 -0.21 8.24
CA GLY A 114 -9.13 0.92 7.54
C GLY A 114 -8.46 1.15 6.19
N VAL A 115 -9.13 1.88 5.29
CA VAL A 115 -8.54 2.31 4.01
C VAL A 115 -8.92 3.74 3.68
N LEU A 116 -7.94 4.53 3.26
CA LEU A 116 -8.12 5.82 2.63
C LEU A 116 -7.83 5.66 1.13
N ALA A 117 -8.87 5.82 0.31
CA ALA A 117 -8.73 5.88 -1.13
C ALA A 117 -8.17 7.26 -1.53
N ALA A 118 -6.93 7.30 -1.97
CA ALA A 118 -6.32 8.54 -2.45
C ALA A 118 -6.98 8.95 -3.77
N LYS A 119 -7.11 10.28 -3.95
CA LYS A 119 -7.74 10.85 -5.15
C LYS A 119 -7.00 10.39 -6.41
N GLU A 120 -7.77 9.94 -7.38
CA GLU A 120 -7.26 9.67 -8.72
C GLU A 120 -6.92 10.98 -9.44
N LEU A 121 -5.77 11.01 -10.11
CA LEU A 121 -5.27 12.21 -10.79
C LEU A 121 -5.17 12.02 -12.31
N ASP A 122 -5.23 10.78 -12.80
CA ASP A 122 -5.00 10.44 -14.19
C ASP A 122 -6.29 10.42 -15.03
N TYR A 123 -7.45 10.39 -14.36
CA TYR A 123 -8.78 10.46 -14.99
C TYR A 123 -9.84 10.90 -13.98
N ASP A 124 -11.04 11.27 -14.47
CA ASP A 124 -12.18 11.54 -13.60
C ASP A 124 -12.85 10.23 -13.15
N PRO A 125 -12.84 9.89 -11.84
CA PRO A 125 -13.47 8.67 -11.34
C PRO A 125 -14.98 8.60 -11.56
N GLN A 126 -15.67 9.74 -11.76
CA GLN A 126 -17.10 9.77 -12.05
C GLN A 126 -17.42 9.48 -13.52
N GLU A 127 -16.42 9.68 -14.39
CA GLU A 127 -16.50 9.43 -15.83
C GLU A 127 -15.36 8.53 -16.32
N TRP A 128 -14.95 7.56 -15.49
CA TRP A 128 -13.80 6.68 -15.75
C TRP A 128 -13.87 5.99 -17.12
N TRP A 129 -15.09 5.68 -17.61
CA TRP A 129 -15.31 5.05 -18.92
C TRP A 129 -15.03 5.97 -20.11
N MET A 130 -14.91 7.28 -19.89
CA MET A 130 -14.62 8.27 -20.95
C MET A 130 -13.12 8.33 -21.30
N SER A 131 -12.26 7.67 -20.52
CA SER A 131 -10.82 7.62 -20.80
C SER A 131 -10.33 6.17 -20.87
N SER A 132 -9.40 5.90 -21.81
CA SER A 132 -8.81 4.58 -21.96
C SER A 132 -8.01 4.15 -20.71
N ASN A 133 -7.44 5.11 -19.97
CA ASN A 133 -6.72 4.86 -18.73
C ASN A 133 -7.69 4.50 -17.61
N GLY A 134 -8.73 5.29 -17.39
CA GLY A 134 -9.76 5.02 -16.39
C GLY A 134 -10.45 3.68 -16.65
N PHE A 135 -10.83 3.42 -17.90
CA PHE A 135 -11.47 2.16 -18.26
C PHE A 135 -10.60 0.94 -17.90
N ARG A 136 -9.30 0.96 -18.26
CA ARG A 136 -8.37 -0.13 -17.91
C ARG A 136 -8.19 -0.26 -16.43
N MET A 137 -7.93 0.84 -15.73
CA MET A 137 -7.65 0.84 -14.30
C MET A 137 -8.83 0.30 -13.49
N GLU A 138 -10.05 0.74 -13.79
CA GLU A 138 -11.25 0.31 -13.05
C GLU A 138 -11.59 -1.15 -13.33
N ILE A 139 -11.51 -1.59 -14.59
CA ILE A 139 -11.78 -2.99 -14.97
C ILE A 139 -10.71 -3.92 -14.42
N ASP A 140 -9.42 -3.58 -14.57
CA ASP A 140 -8.31 -4.39 -14.07
C ASP A 140 -8.39 -4.57 -12.54
N GLU A 141 -8.69 -3.49 -11.80
CA GLU A 141 -8.83 -3.56 -10.36
C GLU A 141 -10.11 -4.29 -9.91
N ALA A 142 -11.21 -4.20 -10.67
CA ALA A 142 -12.41 -4.98 -10.40
C ALA A 142 -12.14 -6.49 -10.55
N ILE A 143 -11.48 -6.90 -11.62
CA ILE A 143 -11.09 -8.30 -11.87
C ILE A 143 -10.11 -8.77 -10.78
N ALA A 144 -9.08 -7.98 -10.48
CA ALA A 144 -8.09 -8.30 -9.46
C ALA A 144 -8.71 -8.38 -8.04
N TYR A 145 -9.73 -7.55 -7.74
CA TYR A 145 -10.47 -7.64 -6.48
C TYR A 145 -11.27 -8.95 -6.38
N VAL A 146 -11.98 -9.33 -7.45
CA VAL A 146 -12.74 -10.59 -7.48
C VAL A 146 -11.80 -11.79 -7.29
N TYR A 147 -10.65 -11.81 -7.98
CA TYR A 147 -9.60 -12.81 -7.78
C TYR A 147 -9.14 -12.84 -6.31
N ALA A 148 -8.78 -11.69 -5.75
CA ALA A 148 -8.29 -11.60 -4.37
C ALA A 148 -9.32 -12.06 -3.34
N ARG A 149 -10.61 -11.91 -3.64
CA ARG A 149 -11.69 -12.30 -2.74
C ARG A 149 -12.01 -13.79 -2.81
N LEU A 150 -12.04 -14.37 -4.01
CA LEU A 150 -12.58 -15.71 -4.24
C LEU A 150 -11.52 -16.80 -4.41
N TRP A 151 -10.39 -16.49 -5.02
CA TRP A 151 -9.37 -17.48 -5.39
C TRP A 151 -8.02 -17.28 -4.71
N PHE A 152 -7.71 -16.08 -4.23
CA PHE A 152 -6.44 -15.85 -3.56
C PHE A 152 -6.38 -16.56 -2.21
N ASP A 153 -5.45 -17.54 -2.11
CA ASP A 153 -5.17 -18.30 -0.88
C ASP A 153 -3.84 -17.84 -0.27
N PRO A 154 -3.86 -17.17 0.90
CA PRO A 154 -2.65 -16.77 1.62
C PRO A 154 -1.72 -17.94 1.98
N ALA A 155 -2.26 -19.14 2.22
CA ALA A 155 -1.45 -20.31 2.60
C ALA A 155 -0.61 -20.85 1.44
N ALA A 156 -1.03 -20.62 0.19
CA ALA A 156 -0.27 -21.02 -0.99
C ALA A 156 0.96 -20.12 -1.24
N GLU A 157 0.94 -18.87 -0.74
CA GLU A 157 2.03 -17.89 -0.93
C GLU A 157 3.15 -18.03 0.13
N LEU A 158 2.94 -18.79 1.18
CA LEU A 158 3.92 -19.00 2.27
C LEU A 158 4.78 -20.27 2.06
N LYS A 159 4.55 -21.00 0.99
CA LYS A 159 5.33 -22.18 0.57
C LYS A 159 6.39 -21.79 -0.46
#